data_0442d34b55f3b817eb39079680452791
#
_entry.id   0442d34b55f3b817eb39079680452791
#
_cell.length_a   1.000
_cell.length_b   1.000
_cell.length_c   1.000
_cell.angle_alpha   90.00
_cell.angle_beta   90.00
_cell.angle_gamma   90.00
#
_symmetry.space_group_name_H-M   'P 1'
#
loop_
_entity.id
_entity.type
_entity.pdbx_description
1 polymer ?
#
loop_
_entity_poly.entity_id
_entity_poly.type
_entity_poly.pdbx_seq_one_letter_code
_entity_poly.pdbx_strand_id
1 'polypeptide(L)'
;MIWSKEHIGDMKMYFDRHFSLITGYRFLLKDVIKYIAIIDYFFDSKYKILDIGCGKKPYKKLLKKSDYVGLDVCECEYANPDIIGNSENIPCDNSSFDAVMTVFVLDDSYHIKQTFSEISRVLKVDGYYFAFEAQNASIHNPPLDFFRFAPNAMIKLAKEVNLELIRYDTYGGDFANVGFCFISIIRNTLSSLRIEPFLGPIFYLPINVIFRLLDLIGRLKVFKNKYKNNSLGYFYVFKKVENA
;
A
#
# COMPACT_ATOMS: atom_id res chain seq x y z
N MET A 1 -9.96 -19.82 5.87
CA MET A 1 -10.53 -18.80 6.77
C MET A 1 -11.64 -18.10 6.00
N ILE A 2 -12.88 -18.13 6.48
CA ILE A 2 -14.04 -17.61 5.73
C ILE A 2 -14.22 -16.14 6.11
N TRP A 3 -14.01 -15.25 5.15
CA TRP A 3 -14.32 -13.82 5.30
C TRP A 3 -15.81 -13.64 5.55
N SER A 4 -16.20 -12.97 6.62
CA SER A 4 -17.60 -12.67 6.87
C SER A 4 -18.11 -11.59 5.90
N LYS A 5 -19.42 -11.57 5.61
CA LYS A 5 -20.04 -10.52 4.78
C LYS A 5 -19.83 -9.11 5.35
N GLU A 6 -19.61 -8.99 6.64
CA GLU A 6 -19.38 -7.74 7.36
C GLU A 6 -17.96 -7.19 7.09
N HIS A 7 -16.92 -8.04 7.14
CA HIS A 7 -15.55 -7.71 6.74
C HIS A 7 -15.45 -7.25 5.29
N ILE A 8 -16.22 -7.91 4.45
CA ILE A 8 -16.34 -7.54 3.05
C ILE A 8 -16.94 -6.12 2.90
N GLY A 9 -17.98 -5.76 3.71
CA GLY A 9 -18.59 -4.43 3.72
C GLY A 9 -17.62 -3.31 4.05
N ASP A 10 -16.74 -3.55 5.00
CA ASP A 10 -15.76 -2.57 5.46
C ASP A 10 -14.66 -2.30 4.43
N MET A 11 -14.20 -3.32 3.68
CA MET A 11 -13.25 -3.15 2.58
C MET A 11 -13.84 -2.34 1.42
N LYS A 12 -15.10 -2.55 1.03
CA LYS A 12 -15.76 -1.73 0.00
C LYS A 12 -15.82 -0.27 0.43
N MET A 13 -16.23 -0.05 1.67
CA MET A 13 -16.31 1.29 2.26
C MET A 13 -14.92 1.94 2.36
N TYR A 14 -13.86 1.15 2.58
CA TYR A 14 -12.47 1.59 2.57
C TYR A 14 -12.04 2.04 1.16
N PHE A 15 -12.27 1.23 0.12
CA PHE A 15 -11.90 1.55 -1.26
C PHE A 15 -12.73 2.70 -1.85
N ASP A 16 -14.05 2.69 -1.72
CA ASP A 16 -14.91 3.76 -2.23
C ASP A 16 -14.64 5.10 -1.55
N ARG A 17 -14.28 5.09 -0.27
CA ARG A 17 -13.91 6.29 0.49
C ARG A 17 -12.49 6.79 0.20
N HIS A 18 -11.53 5.92 -0.09
CA HIS A 18 -10.16 6.32 -0.42
C HIS A 18 -10.04 6.96 -1.80
N PHE A 19 -10.89 6.59 -2.74
CA PHE A 19 -10.96 7.19 -4.06
C PHE A 19 -11.82 8.46 -4.13
N SER A 20 -12.62 8.76 -3.11
CA SER A 20 -13.45 9.95 -3.07
C SER A 20 -12.60 11.22 -2.90
N LEU A 21 -12.91 12.23 -3.70
CA LEU A 21 -12.34 13.60 -3.64
C LEU A 21 -12.55 14.29 -2.28
N ILE A 22 -13.48 13.81 -1.50
CA ILE A 22 -14.06 14.41 -0.31
C ILE A 22 -13.46 13.82 0.96
N THR A 23 -12.92 12.60 0.89
CA THR A 23 -12.34 11.93 2.05
C THR A 23 -10.87 12.27 2.24
N GLY A 24 -10.43 12.40 3.49
CA GLY A 24 -9.13 12.89 3.90
C GLY A 24 -7.88 12.16 3.42
N TYR A 25 -8.04 11.06 2.70
CA TYR A 25 -6.96 10.18 2.26
C TYR A 25 -6.34 10.51 0.90
N ARG A 26 -6.72 11.63 0.28
CA ARG A 26 -6.20 12.05 -1.02
C ARG A 26 -4.69 12.25 -1.08
N PHE A 27 -4.07 12.56 0.05
CA PHE A 27 -2.61 12.71 0.13
C PHE A 27 -1.89 11.38 -0.10
N LEU A 28 -2.40 10.32 0.52
CA LEU A 28 -1.83 8.98 0.42
C LEU A 28 -1.88 8.47 -1.01
N LEU A 29 -3.07 8.53 -1.62
CA LEU A 29 -3.31 7.96 -2.94
C LEU A 29 -2.53 8.66 -4.06
N LYS A 30 -2.30 9.95 -3.96
CA LYS A 30 -1.55 10.67 -5.00
C LYS A 30 -0.10 10.23 -5.05
N ASP A 31 0.55 10.06 -3.90
CA ASP A 31 1.93 9.60 -3.85
C ASP A 31 2.03 8.12 -4.26
N VAL A 32 1.10 7.26 -3.83
CA VAL A 32 1.03 5.85 -4.24
C VAL A 32 0.86 5.74 -5.76
N ILE A 33 -0.11 6.44 -6.35
CA ILE A 33 -0.33 6.45 -7.81
C ILE A 33 0.93 6.90 -8.55
N LYS A 34 1.62 7.93 -8.06
CA LYS A 34 2.87 8.40 -8.63
C LYS A 34 3.95 7.32 -8.60
N TYR A 35 4.13 6.65 -7.45
CA TYR A 35 5.14 5.61 -7.31
C TYR A 35 4.79 4.36 -8.12
N ILE A 36 3.53 3.97 -8.23
CA ILE A 36 3.11 2.86 -9.11
C ILE A 36 3.38 3.21 -10.57
N ALA A 37 3.08 4.42 -11.02
CA ALA A 37 3.32 4.84 -12.39
C ALA A 37 4.80 4.82 -12.80
N ILE A 38 5.73 4.90 -11.85
CA ILE A 38 7.18 4.81 -12.17
C ILE A 38 7.69 3.37 -12.23
N ILE A 39 6.92 2.36 -11.86
CA ILE A 39 7.33 0.95 -11.94
C ILE A 39 7.72 0.59 -13.39
N ASP A 40 6.96 1.05 -14.37
CA ASP A 40 7.25 0.83 -15.79
C ASP A 40 8.66 1.29 -16.23
N TYR A 41 9.28 2.24 -15.51
CA TYR A 41 10.62 2.75 -15.83
C TYR A 41 11.76 1.83 -15.35
N PHE A 42 11.45 0.81 -14.53
CA PHE A 42 12.42 -0.20 -14.14
C PHE A 42 12.65 -1.26 -15.23
N PHE A 43 11.84 -1.24 -16.30
CA PHE A 43 11.85 -2.23 -17.37
C PHE A 43 11.97 -1.57 -18.74
N ASP A 44 12.91 -2.03 -19.54
CA ASP A 44 13.12 -1.55 -20.92
C ASP A 44 12.09 -2.12 -21.91
N SER A 45 11.54 -3.28 -21.61
CA SER A 45 10.57 -4.01 -22.43
C SER A 45 9.31 -4.37 -21.62
N LYS A 46 8.43 -5.16 -22.21
CA LYS A 46 7.30 -5.77 -21.49
C LYS A 46 7.80 -6.70 -20.39
N TYR A 47 7.11 -6.68 -19.25
CA TYR A 47 7.43 -7.47 -18.07
C TYR A 47 6.16 -8.06 -17.45
N LYS A 48 6.29 -9.18 -16.74
CA LYS A 48 5.19 -9.83 -16.05
C LYS A 48 5.19 -9.45 -14.57
N ILE A 49 4.08 -8.88 -14.07
CA ILE A 49 3.95 -8.44 -12.68
C ILE A 49 2.81 -9.17 -11.98
N LEU A 50 3.07 -9.61 -10.74
CA LEU A 50 2.07 -10.12 -9.81
C LEU A 50 1.70 -9.02 -8.82
N ASP A 51 0.43 -8.65 -8.78
CA ASP A 51 -0.16 -7.75 -7.77
C ASP A 51 -0.86 -8.59 -6.71
N ILE A 52 -0.26 -8.69 -5.52
CA ILE A 52 -0.78 -9.46 -4.40
C ILE A 52 -1.73 -8.57 -3.60
N GLY A 53 -2.94 -9.06 -3.31
CA GLY A 53 -4.02 -8.27 -2.73
C GLY A 53 -4.58 -7.26 -3.74
N CYS A 54 -4.77 -7.72 -4.98
CA CYS A 54 -5.07 -6.85 -6.12
C CYS A 54 -6.45 -6.15 -6.06
N GLY A 55 -7.37 -6.62 -5.23
CA GLY A 55 -8.74 -6.12 -5.16
C GLY A 55 -9.40 -6.07 -6.55
N LYS A 56 -9.96 -4.92 -6.90
CA LYS A 56 -10.52 -4.64 -8.25
C LYS A 56 -9.48 -4.19 -9.27
N LYS A 57 -8.20 -4.42 -9.02
CA LYS A 57 -7.07 -4.07 -9.91
C LYS A 57 -7.03 -2.56 -10.26
N PRO A 58 -7.13 -1.66 -9.26
CA PRO A 58 -7.21 -0.22 -9.51
C PRO A 58 -5.96 0.32 -10.21
N TYR A 59 -4.82 -0.34 -10.03
CA TYR A 59 -3.52 0.09 -10.53
C TYR A 59 -3.15 -0.47 -11.91
N LYS A 60 -3.88 -1.48 -12.41
CA LYS A 60 -3.59 -2.13 -13.71
C LYS A 60 -3.43 -1.13 -14.86
N LYS A 61 -4.26 -0.08 -14.91
CA LYS A 61 -4.22 0.94 -15.97
C LYS A 61 -2.97 1.84 -15.93
N LEU A 62 -2.25 1.88 -14.81
CA LEU A 62 -1.04 2.68 -14.64
C LEU A 62 0.20 1.95 -15.16
N LEU A 63 0.17 0.62 -15.20
CA LEU A 63 1.28 -0.27 -15.58
C LEU A 63 1.14 -0.66 -17.06
N LYS A 64 1.49 0.26 -17.96
CA LYS A 64 1.20 0.14 -19.40
C LYS A 64 2.05 -0.90 -20.12
N LYS A 65 3.26 -1.18 -19.60
CA LYS A 65 4.18 -2.16 -20.17
C LYS A 65 3.99 -3.57 -19.59
N SER A 66 3.16 -3.72 -18.56
CA SER A 66 3.05 -4.96 -17.82
C SER A 66 2.08 -5.97 -18.46
N ASP A 67 2.46 -7.24 -18.38
CA ASP A 67 1.53 -8.37 -18.33
C ASP A 67 1.10 -8.53 -16.86
N TYR A 68 -0.01 -7.88 -16.52
CA TYR A 68 -0.48 -7.74 -15.15
C TYR A 68 -1.34 -8.93 -14.74
N VAL A 69 -0.94 -9.59 -13.66
CA VAL A 69 -1.64 -10.70 -13.02
C VAL A 69 -2.02 -10.27 -11.60
N GLY A 70 -3.30 -10.29 -11.28
CA GLY A 70 -3.80 -9.98 -9.93
C GLY A 70 -4.06 -11.25 -9.13
N LEU A 71 -3.55 -11.31 -7.91
CA LEU A 71 -3.83 -12.35 -6.92
C LEU A 71 -4.60 -11.76 -5.74
N ASP A 72 -5.65 -12.44 -5.30
CA ASP A 72 -6.39 -12.11 -4.08
C ASP A 72 -6.97 -13.37 -3.43
N VAL A 73 -7.39 -13.28 -2.18
CA VAL A 73 -7.90 -14.43 -1.40
C VAL A 73 -9.29 -14.89 -1.82
N CYS A 74 -10.04 -14.05 -2.52
CA CYS A 74 -11.38 -14.39 -3.01
C CYS A 74 -11.71 -13.67 -4.32
N GLU A 75 -12.60 -14.26 -5.11
CA GLU A 75 -13.40 -13.54 -6.09
C GLU A 75 -14.70 -13.11 -5.42
N CYS A 76 -14.89 -11.81 -5.24
CA CYS A 76 -16.03 -11.28 -4.49
C CYS A 76 -16.35 -9.85 -4.92
N GLU A 77 -17.33 -9.20 -4.28
CA GLU A 77 -17.75 -7.84 -4.63
C GLU A 77 -16.58 -6.82 -4.63
N TYR A 78 -15.48 -7.10 -3.92
CA TYR A 78 -14.32 -6.20 -3.72
C TYR A 78 -13.07 -6.62 -4.46
N ALA A 79 -13.01 -7.86 -4.92
CA ALA A 79 -11.86 -8.41 -5.60
C ALA A 79 -12.29 -9.18 -6.85
N ASN A 80 -11.54 -8.98 -7.92
CA ASN A 80 -11.68 -9.71 -9.18
C ASN A 80 -10.28 -10.16 -9.65
N PRO A 81 -9.67 -11.13 -8.92
CA PRO A 81 -8.32 -11.59 -9.22
C PRO A 81 -8.27 -12.43 -10.51
N ASP A 82 -7.08 -12.56 -11.08
CA ASP A 82 -6.79 -13.56 -12.11
C ASP A 82 -6.44 -14.91 -11.47
N ILE A 83 -5.93 -14.87 -10.23
CA ILE A 83 -5.54 -16.03 -9.43
C ILE A 83 -6.12 -15.88 -8.03
N ILE A 84 -6.87 -16.88 -7.56
CA ILE A 84 -7.33 -16.94 -6.17
C ILE A 84 -6.24 -17.64 -5.36
N GLY A 85 -5.72 -16.97 -4.32
CA GLY A 85 -4.65 -17.50 -3.48
C GLY A 85 -4.29 -16.59 -2.32
N ASN A 86 -3.49 -17.11 -1.39
CA ASN A 86 -3.00 -16.39 -0.23
C ASN A 86 -1.55 -15.97 -0.44
N SER A 87 -1.15 -14.80 0.07
CA SER A 87 0.24 -14.32 0.04
C SER A 87 1.24 -15.24 0.75
N GLU A 88 0.77 -16.05 1.69
CA GLU A 88 1.57 -17.03 2.43
C GLU A 88 1.75 -18.37 1.68
N ASN A 89 1.00 -18.59 0.60
CA ASN A 89 1.10 -19.76 -0.28
C ASN A 89 0.58 -19.36 -1.68
N ILE A 90 1.46 -18.77 -2.49
CA ILE A 90 1.12 -18.25 -3.82
C ILE A 90 1.05 -19.43 -4.81
N PRO A 91 -0.10 -19.70 -5.46
CA PRO A 91 -0.27 -20.83 -6.38
C PRO A 91 0.33 -20.53 -7.77
N CYS A 92 1.61 -20.17 -7.79
CA CYS A 92 2.38 -19.87 -8.99
C CYS A 92 3.74 -20.59 -8.94
N ASP A 93 4.31 -20.88 -10.10
CA ASP A 93 5.63 -21.48 -10.22
C ASP A 93 6.75 -20.57 -9.73
N ASN A 94 7.88 -21.18 -9.32
CA ASN A 94 9.08 -20.46 -8.97
C ASN A 94 9.57 -19.61 -10.14
N SER A 95 10.11 -18.44 -9.83
CA SER A 95 10.74 -17.55 -10.84
C SER A 95 9.84 -17.27 -12.06
N SER A 96 8.55 -17.05 -11.84
CA SER A 96 7.55 -16.85 -12.90
C SER A 96 7.23 -15.39 -13.19
N PHE A 97 7.69 -14.46 -12.34
CA PHE A 97 7.41 -13.03 -12.49
C PHE A 97 8.69 -12.19 -12.52
N ASP A 98 8.68 -11.15 -13.35
CA ASP A 98 9.75 -10.14 -13.42
C ASP A 98 9.59 -9.12 -12.29
N ALA A 99 8.35 -8.92 -11.82
CA ALA A 99 8.01 -8.04 -10.72
C ALA A 99 6.92 -8.65 -9.81
N VAL A 100 6.96 -8.28 -8.53
CA VAL A 100 5.86 -8.46 -7.57
C VAL A 100 5.53 -7.10 -6.96
N MET A 101 4.27 -6.86 -6.69
CA MET A 101 3.79 -5.64 -6.02
C MET A 101 2.84 -5.99 -4.89
N THR A 102 2.96 -5.29 -3.75
CA THR A 102 1.97 -5.25 -2.66
C THR A 102 1.62 -3.81 -2.35
N VAL A 103 0.34 -3.52 -2.17
CA VAL A 103 -0.14 -2.18 -1.81
C VAL A 103 -1.10 -2.28 -0.64
N PHE A 104 -0.59 -2.04 0.58
CA PHE A 104 -1.32 -2.15 1.84
C PHE A 104 -1.89 -3.55 2.07
N VAL A 105 -1.03 -4.55 2.06
CA VAL A 105 -1.39 -5.98 2.14
C VAL A 105 -0.62 -6.70 3.22
N LEU A 106 0.64 -6.31 3.49
CA LEU A 106 1.49 -7.05 4.41
C LEU A 106 1.02 -6.94 5.87
N ASP A 107 0.29 -5.89 6.21
CA ASP A 107 -0.32 -5.72 7.52
C ASP A 107 -1.38 -6.77 7.83
N ASP A 108 -2.01 -7.36 6.82
CA ASP A 108 -3.01 -8.43 6.95
C ASP A 108 -2.40 -9.85 6.97
N SER A 109 -1.09 -10.00 6.76
CA SER A 109 -0.42 -11.30 6.75
C SER A 109 0.20 -11.65 8.11
N TYR A 110 -0.39 -12.60 8.83
CA TYR A 110 0.14 -13.01 10.14
C TYR A 110 1.50 -13.72 10.05
N HIS A 111 1.70 -14.56 9.03
CA HIS A 111 2.96 -15.26 8.79
C HIS A 111 3.87 -14.50 7.84
N ILE A 112 4.19 -13.27 8.19
CA ILE A 112 4.92 -12.31 7.34
C ILE A 112 6.22 -12.87 6.72
N LYS A 113 6.98 -13.70 7.45
CA LYS A 113 8.20 -14.33 6.91
C LYS A 113 7.89 -15.30 5.79
N GLN A 114 6.79 -16.03 5.88
CA GLN A 114 6.31 -16.93 4.85
C GLN A 114 5.93 -16.13 3.59
N THR A 115 5.20 -15.01 3.76
CA THR A 115 4.85 -14.11 2.66
C THR A 115 6.08 -13.58 1.93
N PHE A 116 7.13 -13.14 2.66
CA PHE A 116 8.37 -12.72 2.05
C PHE A 116 9.08 -13.86 1.30
N SER A 117 9.06 -15.06 1.85
CA SER A 117 9.62 -16.26 1.19
C SER A 117 8.89 -16.57 -0.12
N GLU A 118 7.57 -16.50 -0.13
CA GLU A 118 6.75 -16.73 -1.32
C GLU A 118 6.96 -15.63 -2.38
N ILE A 119 7.02 -14.36 -1.97
CA ILE A 119 7.35 -13.23 -2.86
C ILE A 119 8.71 -13.48 -3.53
N SER A 120 9.73 -13.84 -2.75
CA SER A 120 11.05 -14.16 -3.30
C SER A 120 11.00 -15.40 -4.21
N ARG A 121 10.26 -16.45 -3.84
CA ARG A 121 10.16 -17.68 -4.62
C ARG A 121 9.59 -17.45 -6.02
N VAL A 122 8.51 -16.67 -6.14
CA VAL A 122 7.86 -16.44 -7.43
C VAL A 122 8.59 -15.40 -8.29
N LEU A 123 9.43 -14.54 -7.71
CA LEU A 123 10.27 -13.60 -8.44
C LEU A 123 11.42 -14.32 -9.16
N LYS A 124 11.71 -13.90 -10.38
CA LYS A 124 12.95 -14.24 -11.09
C LYS A 124 14.15 -13.60 -10.39
N VAL A 125 15.33 -14.17 -10.56
CA VAL A 125 16.59 -13.48 -10.23
C VAL A 125 16.66 -12.18 -11.03
N ASP A 126 17.19 -11.14 -10.46
CA ASP A 126 17.17 -9.76 -10.97
C ASP A 126 15.78 -9.10 -11.05
N GLY A 127 14.71 -9.80 -10.67
CA GLY A 127 13.36 -9.25 -10.59
C GLY A 127 13.19 -8.26 -9.42
N TYR A 128 12.14 -7.45 -9.49
CA TYR A 128 11.88 -6.37 -8.53
C TYR A 128 10.64 -6.65 -7.66
N TYR A 129 10.75 -6.33 -6.38
CA TYR A 129 9.61 -6.27 -5.46
C TYR A 129 9.32 -4.83 -5.06
N PHE A 130 8.10 -4.39 -5.31
CA PHE A 130 7.59 -3.06 -4.98
C PHE A 130 6.59 -3.17 -3.83
N ALA A 131 6.92 -2.62 -2.67
CA ALA A 131 6.04 -2.65 -1.50
C ALA A 131 5.60 -1.25 -1.10
N PHE A 132 4.31 -1.11 -0.82
CA PHE A 132 3.70 0.11 -0.28
C PHE A 132 3.04 -0.23 1.04
N GLU A 133 3.59 0.31 2.14
CA GLU A 133 3.10 -0.03 3.47
C GLU A 133 2.79 1.21 4.30
N ALA A 134 1.68 1.18 5.00
CA ALA A 134 1.29 2.22 5.94
C ALA A 134 2.07 2.07 7.24
N GLN A 135 2.63 3.18 7.73
CA GLN A 135 3.19 3.25 9.08
C GLN A 135 2.15 3.78 10.07
N ASN A 136 1.33 4.72 9.63
CA ASN A 136 0.25 5.26 10.43
C ASN A 136 -1.08 5.01 9.73
N ALA A 137 -1.81 4.02 10.21
CA ALA A 137 -3.18 3.72 9.81
C ALA A 137 -3.99 3.30 11.02
N SER A 138 -5.26 3.70 11.04
CA SER A 138 -6.21 3.18 12.05
C SER A 138 -6.39 1.67 11.84
N ILE A 139 -6.75 0.94 12.89
CA ILE A 139 -7.18 -0.46 12.76
C ILE A 139 -8.35 -0.49 11.77
N HIS A 140 -8.24 -1.31 10.73
CA HIS A 140 -9.17 -1.26 9.60
C HIS A 140 -9.73 -2.61 9.15
N ASN A 141 -9.12 -3.73 9.52
CA ASN A 141 -9.53 -5.06 9.09
C ASN A 141 -9.48 -6.10 10.23
N PRO A 142 -10.10 -5.82 11.42
CA PRO A 142 -10.06 -6.79 12.51
C PRO A 142 -10.81 -8.08 12.13
N PRO A 143 -10.29 -9.27 12.46
CA PRO A 143 -9.11 -9.54 13.26
C PRO A 143 -7.82 -9.70 12.46
N LEU A 144 -7.73 -9.27 11.21
CA LEU A 144 -6.62 -9.54 10.31
C LEU A 144 -5.59 -8.40 10.19
N ASP A 145 -5.75 -7.33 10.95
CA ASP A 145 -4.84 -6.19 10.97
C ASP A 145 -3.75 -6.41 12.04
N PHE A 146 -2.57 -6.92 11.64
CA PHE A 146 -1.53 -7.40 12.56
C PHE A 146 -0.35 -6.45 12.72
N PHE A 147 0.07 -5.75 11.65
CA PHE A 147 1.36 -5.08 11.64
C PHE A 147 1.32 -3.63 11.15
N ARG A 148 2.31 -2.86 11.63
CA ARG A 148 2.76 -1.59 11.05
C ARG A 148 4.28 -1.66 10.98
N PHE A 149 4.84 -1.58 9.78
CA PHE A 149 6.26 -1.87 9.57
C PHE A 149 7.11 -0.61 9.64
N ALA A 150 8.07 -0.58 10.57
CA ALA A 150 9.16 0.36 10.49
C ALA A 150 10.12 -0.03 9.33
N PRO A 151 10.81 0.95 8.69
CA PRO A 151 11.69 0.66 7.55
C PRO A 151 12.73 -0.43 7.80
N ASN A 152 13.36 -0.43 8.97
CA ASN A 152 14.38 -1.44 9.30
C ASN A 152 13.81 -2.85 9.41
N ALA A 153 12.54 -3.01 9.81
CA ALA A 153 11.89 -4.32 9.85
C ALA A 153 11.68 -4.86 8.42
N MET A 154 11.16 -4.02 7.51
CA MET A 154 10.97 -4.36 6.10
C MET A 154 12.29 -4.76 5.43
N ILE A 155 13.34 -3.96 5.63
CA ILE A 155 14.67 -4.20 5.05
C ILE A 155 15.25 -5.52 5.57
N LYS A 156 15.09 -5.80 6.87
CA LYS A 156 15.59 -7.05 7.46
C LYS A 156 14.83 -8.28 6.94
N LEU A 157 13.50 -8.23 6.90
CA LEU A 157 12.67 -9.32 6.36
C LEU A 157 13.01 -9.62 4.90
N ALA A 158 13.15 -8.57 4.08
CA ALA A 158 13.53 -8.71 2.68
C ALA A 158 14.90 -9.37 2.52
N LYS A 159 15.89 -8.92 3.31
CA LYS A 159 17.26 -9.46 3.26
C LYS A 159 17.32 -10.96 3.66
N GLU A 160 16.47 -11.42 4.58
CA GLU A 160 16.41 -12.83 4.99
C GLU A 160 16.03 -13.77 3.82
N VAL A 161 15.45 -13.23 2.74
CA VAL A 161 14.99 -13.98 1.55
C VAL A 161 15.64 -13.50 0.23
N ASN A 162 16.86 -12.96 0.30
CA ASN A 162 17.65 -12.48 -0.83
C ASN A 162 17.00 -11.36 -1.66
N LEU A 163 16.23 -10.50 -0.99
CA LEU A 163 15.71 -9.27 -1.57
C LEU A 163 16.54 -8.09 -1.04
N GLU A 164 17.39 -7.51 -1.89
CA GLU A 164 18.22 -6.37 -1.53
C GLU A 164 17.49 -5.05 -1.76
N LEU A 165 17.60 -4.13 -0.80
CA LEU A 165 17.00 -2.80 -0.91
C LEU A 165 17.75 -1.97 -1.96
N ILE A 166 17.03 -1.55 -3.02
CA ILE A 166 17.54 -0.59 -4.00
C ILE A 166 17.21 0.84 -3.58
N ARG A 167 15.96 1.04 -3.10
CA ARG A 167 15.49 2.37 -2.73
C ARG A 167 14.29 2.26 -1.78
N TYR A 168 14.15 3.23 -0.88
CA TYR A 168 12.86 3.51 -0.26
C TYR A 168 12.59 5.02 -0.20
N ASP A 169 11.32 5.37 -0.28
CA ASP A 169 10.83 6.74 -0.13
C ASP A 169 9.66 6.78 0.84
N THR A 170 9.42 7.95 1.40
CA THR A 170 8.25 8.21 2.25
C THR A 170 7.12 8.80 1.43
N TYR A 171 5.89 8.45 1.74
CA TYR A 171 4.73 9.21 1.31
C TYR A 171 4.06 9.90 2.51
N GLY A 172 3.66 11.16 2.28
CA GLY A 172 3.35 12.08 3.38
C GLY A 172 4.60 12.45 4.17
N GLY A 173 4.45 13.34 5.12
CA GLY A 173 5.47 13.75 6.06
C GLY A 173 4.81 14.10 7.40
N ASP A 174 5.54 14.77 8.31
CA ASP A 174 5.03 15.10 9.65
C ASP A 174 3.67 15.82 9.59
N PHE A 175 3.52 16.82 8.73
CA PHE A 175 2.27 17.57 8.62
C PHE A 175 1.15 16.74 7.99
N ALA A 176 1.44 15.94 6.99
CA ALA A 176 0.45 15.03 6.39
C ALA A 176 -0.04 14.02 7.43
N ASN A 177 0.86 13.52 8.29
CA ASN A 177 0.54 12.60 9.37
C ASN A 177 -0.36 13.23 10.42
N VAL A 178 -0.05 14.46 10.86
CA VAL A 178 -0.91 15.21 11.78
C VAL A 178 -2.29 15.46 11.15
N GLY A 179 -2.34 15.90 9.90
CA GLY A 179 -3.59 16.12 9.17
C GLY A 179 -4.45 14.85 9.07
N PHE A 180 -3.81 13.70 8.81
CA PHE A 180 -4.47 12.40 8.81
C PHE A 180 -5.11 12.07 10.18
N CYS A 181 -4.38 12.28 11.28
CA CYS A 181 -4.91 12.07 12.62
C CYS A 181 -6.10 12.99 12.92
N PHE A 182 -6.01 14.28 12.57
CA PHE A 182 -7.12 15.22 12.76
C PHE A 182 -8.37 14.79 12.00
N ILE A 183 -8.22 14.43 10.73
CA ILE A 183 -9.34 13.96 9.91
C ILE A 183 -9.93 12.68 10.47
N SER A 184 -9.11 11.75 10.94
CA SER A 184 -9.55 10.49 11.52
C SER A 184 -10.39 10.72 12.79
N ILE A 185 -9.97 11.63 13.66
CA ILE A 185 -10.72 12.01 14.88
C ILE A 185 -12.06 12.61 14.49
N ILE A 186 -12.09 13.60 13.61
CA ILE A 186 -13.33 14.26 13.19
C ILE A 186 -14.26 13.24 12.53
N ARG A 187 -13.74 12.40 11.65
CA ARG A 187 -14.53 11.37 10.98
C ARG A 187 -15.17 10.41 11.98
N ASN A 188 -14.40 9.88 12.91
CA ASN A 188 -14.93 8.95 13.92
C ASN A 188 -16.01 9.61 14.78
N THR A 189 -15.82 10.88 15.16
CA THR A 189 -16.81 11.65 15.91
C THR A 189 -18.08 11.87 15.11
N LEU A 190 -17.98 12.37 13.87
CA LEU A 190 -19.14 12.64 13.01
C LEU A 190 -19.87 11.35 12.60
N SER A 191 -19.13 10.26 12.40
CA SER A 191 -19.70 8.95 12.08
C SER A 191 -20.48 8.38 13.27
N SER A 192 -19.94 8.51 14.47
CA SER A 192 -20.65 8.13 15.73
C SER A 192 -21.96 8.90 15.91
N LEU A 193 -22.00 10.15 15.46
CA LEU A 193 -23.20 11.00 15.48
C LEU A 193 -24.09 10.79 14.24
N ARG A 194 -23.69 9.93 13.27
CA ARG A 194 -24.38 9.68 12.00
C ARG A 194 -24.57 10.92 11.10
N ILE A 195 -23.76 11.96 11.29
CA ILE A 195 -23.80 13.21 10.53
C ILE A 195 -22.60 13.40 9.60
N GLU A 196 -21.69 12.41 9.56
CA GLU A 196 -20.48 12.45 8.73
C GLU A 196 -20.75 12.73 7.25
N PRO A 197 -21.76 12.14 6.57
CA PRO A 197 -22.00 12.38 5.15
C PRO A 197 -22.32 13.86 4.84
N PHE A 198 -22.91 14.58 5.78
CA PHE A 198 -23.32 15.97 5.61
C PHE A 198 -22.23 16.97 5.99
N LEU A 199 -21.58 16.75 7.14
CA LEU A 199 -20.61 17.69 7.70
C LEU A 199 -19.15 17.32 7.38
N GLY A 200 -18.86 16.06 7.10
CA GLY A 200 -17.51 15.60 6.82
C GLY A 200 -16.79 16.45 5.76
N PRO A 201 -17.36 16.69 4.57
CA PRO A 201 -16.72 17.49 3.52
C PRO A 201 -16.37 18.91 3.96
N ILE A 202 -17.18 19.53 4.81
CA ILE A 202 -16.96 20.89 5.31
C ILE A 202 -15.70 20.98 6.16
N PHE A 203 -15.43 19.94 6.96
CA PHE A 203 -14.24 19.88 7.81
C PHE A 203 -13.03 19.31 7.09
N TYR A 204 -13.20 18.25 6.27
CA TYR A 204 -12.06 17.58 5.65
C TYR A 204 -11.37 18.42 4.59
N LEU A 205 -12.12 19.18 3.79
CA LEU A 205 -11.55 19.97 2.72
C LEU A 205 -10.56 21.03 3.23
N PRO A 206 -10.91 21.94 4.17
CA PRO A 206 -9.97 22.94 4.67
C PRO A 206 -8.77 22.31 5.39
N ILE A 207 -8.98 21.24 6.18
CA ILE A 207 -7.89 20.54 6.85
C ILE A 207 -6.92 19.96 5.82
N ASN A 208 -7.42 19.29 4.80
CA ASN A 208 -6.60 18.77 3.70
C ASN A 208 -5.78 19.87 3.02
N VAL A 209 -6.39 21.02 2.70
CA VAL A 209 -5.70 22.12 2.04
C VAL A 209 -4.59 22.68 2.94
N ILE A 210 -4.90 22.95 4.21
CA ILE A 210 -3.93 23.50 5.17
C ILE A 210 -2.74 22.56 5.34
N PHE A 211 -2.99 21.30 5.67
CA PHE A 211 -1.91 20.34 5.92
C PHE A 211 -1.11 20.00 4.65
N ARG A 212 -1.73 20.09 3.47
CA ARG A 212 -1.01 19.99 2.20
C ARG A 212 -0.07 21.16 1.97
N LEU A 213 -0.48 22.38 2.25
CA LEU A 213 0.39 23.55 2.15
C LEU A 213 1.56 23.45 3.15
N LEU A 214 1.27 23.04 4.39
CA LEU A 214 2.32 22.80 5.39
C LEU A 214 3.27 21.67 4.97
N ASP A 215 2.76 20.60 4.37
CA ASP A 215 3.57 19.50 3.83
C ASP A 215 4.51 19.97 2.71
N LEU A 216 4.05 20.87 1.84
CA LEU A 216 4.89 21.48 0.82
C LEU A 216 6.02 22.34 1.44
N ILE A 217 5.71 23.09 2.50
CA ILE A 217 6.72 23.85 3.25
C ILE A 217 7.74 22.91 3.90
N GLY A 218 7.28 21.84 4.55
CA GLY A 218 8.14 20.82 5.16
C GLY A 218 9.10 20.13 4.18
N ARG A 219 8.72 20.07 2.89
CA ARG A 219 9.57 19.50 1.81
C ARG A 219 10.68 20.44 1.34
N LEU A 220 10.72 21.69 1.80
CA LEU A 220 11.81 22.62 1.47
C LEU A 220 13.15 22.07 1.97
N LYS A 221 14.25 22.40 1.26
CA LYS A 221 15.60 21.85 1.53
C LYS A 221 16.05 22.00 3.00
N VAL A 222 15.62 23.08 3.66
CA VAL A 222 15.96 23.38 5.06
C VAL A 222 15.44 22.33 6.05
N PHE A 223 14.27 21.72 5.76
CA PHE A 223 13.61 20.76 6.65
C PHE A 223 13.77 19.30 6.20
N LYS A 224 14.28 19.08 4.98
CA LYS A 224 14.23 17.79 4.26
C LYS A 224 14.75 16.59 5.06
N ASN A 225 15.77 16.75 5.88
CA ASN A 225 16.39 15.63 6.61
C ASN A 225 15.66 15.24 7.90
N LYS A 226 14.85 16.15 8.48
CA LYS A 226 14.08 15.91 9.70
C LYS A 226 12.61 15.58 9.41
N TYR A 227 12.09 16.07 8.28
CA TYR A 227 10.68 16.00 7.91
C TYR A 227 10.17 14.60 7.56
N LYS A 228 11.05 13.62 7.35
CA LYS A 228 10.70 12.26 6.93
C LYS A 228 10.54 11.26 8.09
N ASN A 229 10.70 11.69 9.33
CA ASN A 229 10.76 10.77 10.47
C ASN A 229 9.38 10.22 10.87
N ASN A 230 8.30 10.96 10.59
CA ASN A 230 6.92 10.57 10.93
C ASN A 230 6.04 10.55 9.67
N SER A 231 6.39 9.72 8.70
CA SER A 231 5.60 9.62 7.47
C SER A 231 4.34 8.78 7.67
N LEU A 232 3.37 8.96 6.78
CA LEU A 232 2.17 8.12 6.73
C LEU A 232 2.52 6.68 6.34
N GLY A 233 3.57 6.51 5.55
CA GLY A 233 4.07 5.20 5.15
C GLY A 233 5.24 5.30 4.18
N TYR A 234 5.60 4.15 3.64
CA TYR A 234 6.81 3.99 2.84
C TYR A 234 6.53 3.22 1.55
N PHE A 235 7.27 3.60 0.52
CA PHE A 235 7.43 2.86 -0.71
C PHE A 235 8.83 2.26 -0.76
N TYR A 236 8.91 0.96 -1.03
CA TYR A 236 10.16 0.23 -1.13
C TYR A 236 10.33 -0.38 -2.51
N VAL A 237 11.56 -0.41 -2.98
CA VAL A 237 11.99 -1.17 -4.15
C VAL A 237 13.11 -2.10 -3.72
N PHE A 238 12.86 -3.39 -3.80
CA PHE A 238 13.84 -4.43 -3.59
C PHE A 238 14.16 -5.12 -4.91
N LYS A 239 15.36 -5.68 -5.02
CA LYS A 239 15.79 -6.49 -6.15
C LYS A 239 16.19 -7.88 -5.63
N LYS A 240 15.71 -8.93 -6.29
CA LYS A 240 16.12 -10.28 -5.96
C LYS A 240 17.53 -10.54 -6.47
N VAL A 241 18.41 -10.97 -5.57
CA VAL A 241 19.79 -11.37 -5.88
C VAL A 241 19.91 -12.89 -5.84
N GLU A 242 20.92 -13.43 -6.55
CA GLU A 242 21.24 -14.85 -6.45
C GLU A 242 21.61 -15.24 -5.01
N ASN A 243 21.34 -16.47 -4.64
CA ASN A 243 21.82 -17.02 -3.38
C ASN A 243 23.36 -17.04 -3.42
N ALA A 244 23.98 -16.38 -2.45
CA ALA A 244 25.45 -16.43 -2.29
C ALA A 244 25.89 -17.81 -1.82
#